data_ad2a7a91f635f4c9a37eb023baeb6ee6
#
_entry.id   ad2a7a91f635f4c9a37eb023baeb6ee6
#
_cell.length_a   1.000
_cell.length_b   1.000
_cell.length_c   1.000
_cell.angle_alpha   90.00
_cell.angle_beta   90.00
_cell.angle_gamma   90.00
#
_symmetry.space_group_name_H-M   'P 1'
#
loop_
_entity.id
_entity.type
_entity.pdbx_description
1 polymer ?
#
loop_
_entity_poly.entity_id
_entity_poly.type
_entity_poly.pdbx_seq_one_letter_code
_entity_poly.pdbx_strand_id
1 'polypeptide(L)'
;MSGRDRGKDGELGTSAVGGEAKKHLPHEDLRGGEGPQINFRPTRYKAEDLAGLKWDIQIEPQSGVIIPCVLIDISTNGLCVLLEKPMAVAPERSVHLKVLYDENIAYDGLAKVVELRGNGEKTVCALSLLDGLIDVTSVLNVLTIKKQMDLANVEVKTQYAGWYVANYEPLKAIVSEFRLFLEDAKASLDEFQRKNRWLVQAAETDRRLRKAFYEGFLAWPSKKFGEYLTKGWEASRTVTKQDFDHLRKFCWRQLHPLVLEGPMYSRALAKPRGYAGDYITMSYIYENDFEGTSLFGKMEHYAACIHDVCVAVRNRKDFIVQRMLEKIKNTTKPSFKVLSVGSGPAYEFSDLFYLLHPDDIPQIEVVLFDVDPEALNFCFSRLREILLARGLASKIRLRLLYDSVAHLLEDDYFLGDGFDFIFSAGLYDYLSLRKAQLLTSRLFSRLAEQGTLVIGNMTPKNPSSWGMEYLLDWFLIYRRPEDLVLFLTNISQPFVYETTTEPLGVNAFLVV
;
A
#
# COMPACT_ATOMS: atom_id res chain seq x y z
N MET A 1 -53.29 30.27 -23.95
CA MET A 1 -53.58 28.84 -24.17
C MET A 1 -52.38 28.13 -23.56
N SER A 2 -52.53 27.72 -22.38
CA SER A 2 -52.89 26.42 -21.79
C SER A 2 -51.81 25.40 -22.18
N GLY A 3 -51.12 24.72 -21.31
CA GLY A 3 -51.57 24.14 -20.08
C GLY A 3 -50.42 23.79 -19.16
N ARG A 4 -50.81 23.81 -17.99
CA ARG A 4 -50.24 23.29 -16.76
C ARG A 4 -49.96 21.78 -16.87
N ASP A 5 -48.87 21.34 -16.24
CA ASP A 5 -49.10 20.18 -15.37
C ASP A 5 -48.25 20.21 -14.10
N ARG A 6 -48.87 19.69 -13.07
CA ARG A 6 -48.59 19.90 -11.65
C ARG A 6 -47.62 18.83 -11.14
N GLY A 7 -46.93 19.26 -10.12
CA GLY A 7 -46.17 18.46 -9.17
C GLY A 7 -46.94 17.30 -8.54
N LYS A 8 -46.15 16.40 -8.01
CA LYS A 8 -46.53 15.49 -6.92
C LYS A 8 -45.46 15.49 -5.87
N ASP A 9 -45.89 16.07 -4.74
CA ASP A 9 -45.28 15.81 -3.44
C ASP A 9 -45.37 14.31 -3.15
N GLY A 10 -44.27 13.71 -2.76
CA GLY A 10 -44.17 12.31 -2.39
C GLY A 10 -43.56 12.18 -0.99
N GLU A 11 -44.47 12.10 -0.04
CA GLU A 11 -44.44 11.49 1.28
C GLU A 11 -43.08 11.00 1.84
N LEU A 12 -42.72 11.56 2.99
CA LEU A 12 -41.87 11.00 4.04
C LEU A 12 -42.48 9.66 4.52
N GLY A 13 -42.01 8.57 3.96
CA GLY A 13 -42.28 7.23 4.45
C GLY A 13 -41.21 6.80 5.47
N THR A 14 -41.58 6.79 6.74
CA THR A 14 -40.86 6.02 7.76
C THR A 14 -40.98 4.53 7.41
N SER A 15 -39.89 3.91 7.00
CA SER A 15 -39.84 2.47 6.86
C SER A 15 -38.72 1.87 7.67
N ALA A 16 -39.11 0.83 8.36
CA ALA A 16 -38.42 -0.05 9.24
C ALA A 16 -37.03 -0.52 8.78
N VAL A 17 -36.21 -0.83 9.77
CA VAL A 17 -34.96 -1.58 9.73
C VAL A 17 -35.08 -2.78 8.80
N GLY A 18 -34.56 -2.64 7.59
CA GLY A 18 -34.35 -3.71 6.62
C GLY A 18 -33.02 -3.51 5.96
N GLY A 19 -32.19 -4.54 5.92
CA GLY A 19 -30.78 -4.54 5.55
C GLY A 19 -30.43 -3.61 4.38
N GLU A 20 -29.64 -2.60 4.66
CA GLU A 20 -29.06 -1.72 3.64
C GLU A 20 -28.19 -2.55 2.69
N ALA A 21 -28.65 -2.71 1.47
CA ALA A 21 -27.77 -3.09 0.37
C ALA A 21 -26.65 -2.04 0.29
N LYS A 22 -25.42 -2.45 0.59
CA LYS A 22 -24.24 -1.60 0.51
C LYS A 22 -24.20 -0.95 -0.87
N LYS A 23 -24.37 0.35 -0.96
CA LYS A 23 -24.08 1.12 -2.16
C LYS A 23 -22.59 1.00 -2.45
N HIS A 24 -22.22 0.09 -3.33
CA HIS A 24 -20.87 -0.08 -3.81
C HIS A 24 -20.59 1.05 -4.81
N LEU A 25 -19.66 1.92 -4.49
CA LEU A 25 -19.20 2.91 -5.47
C LEU A 25 -18.27 2.21 -6.48
N PRO A 26 -18.42 2.45 -7.78
CA PRO A 26 -17.64 1.72 -8.80
C PRO A 26 -16.11 1.84 -8.65
N HIS A 27 -15.64 2.92 -8.04
CA HIS A 27 -14.21 3.14 -7.78
C HIS A 27 -13.69 2.44 -6.51
N GLU A 28 -14.55 1.79 -5.74
CA GLU A 28 -14.15 1.02 -4.55
C GLU A 28 -13.90 -0.46 -4.84
N ASP A 29 -14.08 -0.91 -6.09
CA ASP A 29 -13.71 -2.25 -6.53
C ASP A 29 -12.17 -2.34 -6.64
N LEU A 30 -11.50 -2.59 -5.52
CA LEU A 30 -10.06 -2.89 -5.52
C LEU A 30 -9.82 -4.26 -6.14
N ARG A 31 -8.99 -4.28 -7.19
CA ARG A 31 -8.49 -5.52 -7.79
C ARG A 31 -7.09 -5.77 -7.26
N GLY A 32 -6.86 -6.92 -6.67
CA GLY A 32 -5.59 -7.30 -6.07
C GLY A 32 -5.62 -7.37 -4.55
N GLY A 33 -4.53 -7.84 -3.95
CA GLY A 33 -4.46 -8.18 -2.52
C GLY A 33 -4.26 -7.01 -1.55
N GLU A 34 -4.15 -5.77 -2.03
CA GLU A 34 -3.72 -4.64 -1.20
C GLU A 34 -4.79 -4.12 -0.24
N GLY A 35 -6.01 -3.99 -0.73
CA GLY A 35 -7.12 -3.49 0.08
C GLY A 35 -7.41 -4.32 1.34
N PRO A 36 -7.43 -5.66 1.26
CA PRO A 36 -7.64 -6.50 2.44
C PRO A 36 -6.55 -6.40 3.50
N GLN A 37 -5.30 -6.21 3.11
CA GLN A 37 -4.16 -6.18 4.04
C GLN A 37 -4.08 -4.90 4.85
N ILE A 38 -4.40 -3.78 4.23
CA ILE A 38 -4.46 -2.49 4.90
C ILE A 38 -5.75 -2.37 5.73
N ASN A 39 -6.74 -3.16 5.39
CA ASN A 39 -8.09 -3.11 5.93
C ASN A 39 -8.36 -4.04 7.11
N PHE A 40 -7.42 -4.25 8.04
CA PHE A 40 -7.79 -4.59 9.42
C PHE A 40 -7.90 -6.04 9.83
N ARG A 41 -7.67 -6.98 8.94
CA ARG A 41 -7.46 -8.38 9.34
C ARG A 41 -6.28 -8.89 8.52
N PRO A 42 -5.39 -9.67 9.09
CA PRO A 42 -4.43 -10.41 8.29
C PRO A 42 -5.18 -11.08 7.15
N THR A 43 -4.71 -10.86 5.92
CA THR A 43 -5.35 -11.47 4.76
C THR A 43 -5.42 -12.98 4.99
N ARG A 44 -6.62 -13.54 4.82
CA ARG A 44 -6.81 -14.98 4.85
C ARG A 44 -6.78 -15.53 3.45
N TYR A 45 -5.89 -16.43 3.22
CA TYR A 45 -5.73 -17.14 1.96
C TYR A 45 -6.41 -18.50 2.08
N LYS A 46 -7.38 -18.75 1.20
CA LYS A 46 -8.05 -20.04 1.16
C LYS A 46 -7.11 -21.11 0.61
N ALA A 47 -7.33 -22.36 0.97
CA ALA A 47 -6.59 -23.49 0.40
C ALA A 47 -6.62 -23.51 -1.13
N GLU A 48 -7.72 -23.04 -1.73
CA GLU A 48 -7.86 -22.89 -3.20
C GLU A 48 -6.88 -21.86 -3.79
N ASP A 49 -6.64 -20.75 -3.09
CA ASP A 49 -5.70 -19.69 -3.51
C ASP A 49 -4.24 -20.19 -3.47
N LEU A 50 -4.00 -21.20 -2.62
CA LEU A 50 -2.71 -21.82 -2.37
C LEU A 50 -2.56 -23.18 -3.06
N ALA A 51 -3.43 -23.46 -4.03
CA ALA A 51 -3.34 -24.66 -4.83
C ALA A 51 -1.99 -24.75 -5.57
N GLY A 52 -1.28 -25.86 -5.40
CA GLY A 52 0.09 -26.08 -5.93
C GLY A 52 1.13 -26.25 -4.82
N LEU A 53 0.77 -26.00 -3.56
CA LEU A 53 1.59 -26.35 -2.40
C LEU A 53 1.03 -27.61 -1.73
N LYS A 54 1.94 -28.50 -1.28
CA LYS A 54 1.55 -29.66 -0.46
C LYS A 54 1.60 -29.25 0.99
N TRP A 55 0.46 -29.28 1.67
CA TRP A 55 0.34 -28.94 3.07
C TRP A 55 0.39 -30.22 3.92
N ASP A 56 1.19 -30.18 5.00
CA ASP A 56 1.15 -31.14 6.10
C ASP A 56 0.93 -30.35 7.38
N ILE A 57 -0.27 -30.50 7.94
CA ILE A 57 -0.70 -29.77 9.13
C ILE A 57 -1.09 -30.77 10.21
N GLN A 58 -0.48 -30.62 11.37
CA GLN A 58 -0.61 -31.53 12.48
C GLN A 58 -0.92 -30.74 13.75
N ILE A 59 -1.93 -31.17 14.47
CA ILE A 59 -2.29 -30.67 15.79
C ILE A 59 -1.98 -31.78 16.81
N GLU A 60 -1.20 -31.42 17.82
CA GLU A 60 -0.92 -32.31 18.96
C GLU A 60 -1.53 -31.68 20.22
N PRO A 61 -2.68 -32.21 20.69
CA PRO A 61 -3.25 -31.89 22.01
C PRO A 61 -2.35 -32.41 23.13
N GLN A 62 -2.55 -31.91 24.34
CA GLN A 62 -1.83 -32.39 25.56
C GLN A 62 -1.93 -33.93 25.79
N SER A 63 -2.82 -34.61 25.10
CA SER A 63 -2.93 -36.07 25.11
C SER A 63 -1.84 -36.82 24.35
N GLY A 64 -0.98 -36.12 23.60
CA GLY A 64 0.10 -36.70 22.81
C GLY A 64 -0.34 -37.42 21.52
N VAL A 65 -1.60 -37.29 21.12
CA VAL A 65 -2.12 -37.89 19.88
C VAL A 65 -2.07 -36.86 18.75
N ILE A 66 -1.27 -37.12 17.73
CA ILE A 66 -1.17 -36.24 16.53
C ILE A 66 -2.43 -36.41 15.68
N ILE A 67 -3.05 -35.28 15.35
CA ILE A 67 -4.24 -35.20 14.49
C ILE A 67 -3.84 -34.53 13.20
N PRO A 68 -3.81 -35.23 12.06
CA PRO A 68 -3.60 -34.64 10.75
C PRO A 68 -4.82 -33.79 10.35
N CYS A 69 -4.55 -32.69 9.65
CA CYS A 69 -5.55 -31.69 9.31
C CYS A 69 -5.44 -31.28 7.85
N VAL A 70 -6.57 -30.87 7.27
CA VAL A 70 -6.63 -30.29 5.93
C VAL A 70 -6.82 -28.78 6.03
N LEU A 71 -6.00 -28.00 5.31
CA LEU A 71 -6.09 -26.56 5.29
C LEU A 71 -7.43 -26.10 4.69
N ILE A 72 -8.08 -25.15 5.35
CA ILE A 72 -9.21 -24.40 4.82
C ILE A 72 -8.78 -22.99 4.45
N ASP A 73 -8.17 -22.27 5.38
CA ASP A 73 -7.56 -20.96 5.16
C ASP A 73 -6.40 -20.71 6.13
N ILE A 74 -5.51 -19.78 5.75
CA ILE A 74 -4.33 -19.41 6.53
C ILE A 74 -4.12 -17.89 6.48
N SER A 75 -3.60 -17.34 7.56
CA SER A 75 -3.18 -15.95 7.68
C SER A 75 -1.90 -15.86 8.49
N THR A 76 -1.32 -14.68 8.62
CA THR A 76 -0.09 -14.45 9.39
C THR A 76 -0.20 -14.88 10.84
N ASN A 77 -1.37 -14.76 11.48
CA ASN A 77 -1.57 -15.00 12.91
C ASN A 77 -2.49 -16.18 13.24
N GLY A 78 -2.93 -16.94 12.24
CA GLY A 78 -3.82 -18.09 12.49
C GLY A 78 -4.23 -18.81 11.22
N LEU A 79 -4.86 -19.97 11.41
CA LEU A 79 -5.36 -20.80 10.33
C LEU A 79 -6.67 -21.47 10.70
N CYS A 80 -7.40 -21.88 9.69
CA CYS A 80 -8.60 -22.69 9.80
C CYS A 80 -8.36 -24.03 9.10
N VAL A 81 -8.64 -25.11 9.79
CA VAL A 81 -8.40 -26.48 9.30
C VAL A 81 -9.60 -27.36 9.49
N LEU A 82 -9.71 -28.36 8.64
CA LEU A 82 -10.62 -29.48 8.80
C LEU A 82 -9.86 -30.62 9.49
N LEU A 83 -10.38 -31.09 10.63
CA LEU A 83 -9.79 -32.21 11.36
C LEU A 83 -10.16 -33.51 10.67
N GLU A 84 -9.18 -34.38 10.46
CA GLU A 84 -9.40 -35.72 9.93
C GLU A 84 -9.88 -36.73 11.01
N LYS A 85 -9.72 -36.35 12.27
CA LYS A 85 -10.21 -37.14 13.44
C LYS A 85 -10.82 -36.20 14.48
N PRO A 86 -11.79 -36.67 15.26
CA PRO A 86 -12.35 -35.87 16.36
C PRO A 86 -11.26 -35.46 17.36
N MET A 87 -11.30 -34.20 17.77
CA MET A 87 -10.39 -33.64 18.77
C MET A 87 -11.14 -33.39 20.08
N ALA A 88 -10.68 -34.02 21.16
CA ALA A 88 -11.24 -33.83 22.51
C ALA A 88 -10.59 -32.61 23.21
N VAL A 89 -10.58 -31.44 22.57
CA VAL A 89 -10.06 -30.20 23.15
C VAL A 89 -11.15 -29.14 23.07
N ALA A 90 -11.40 -28.49 24.19
CA ALA A 90 -12.35 -27.38 24.25
C ALA A 90 -11.78 -26.10 23.62
N PRO A 91 -12.62 -25.17 23.12
CA PRO A 91 -12.20 -23.80 22.79
C PRO A 91 -11.42 -23.16 23.96
N GLU A 92 -10.57 -22.21 23.66
CA GLU A 92 -9.68 -21.50 24.60
C GLU A 92 -8.48 -22.32 25.13
N ARG A 93 -8.33 -23.58 24.75
CA ARG A 93 -7.18 -24.44 25.13
C ARG A 93 -6.05 -24.29 24.09
N SER A 94 -4.81 -24.37 24.60
CA SER A 94 -3.62 -24.41 23.77
C SER A 94 -3.31 -25.83 23.30
N VAL A 95 -2.84 -25.92 22.04
CA VAL A 95 -2.38 -27.16 21.40
C VAL A 95 -1.04 -26.87 20.74
N HIS A 96 -0.21 -27.89 20.55
CA HIS A 96 0.96 -27.76 19.70
C HIS A 96 0.53 -27.89 18.23
N LEU A 97 0.93 -26.97 17.40
CA LEU A 97 0.58 -26.89 15.99
C LEU A 97 1.84 -26.94 15.16
N LYS A 98 1.90 -27.86 14.21
CA LYS A 98 2.93 -27.91 13.20
C LYS A 98 2.34 -27.75 11.82
N VAL A 99 2.87 -26.80 11.04
CA VAL A 99 2.43 -26.45 9.70
C VAL A 99 3.61 -26.50 8.75
N LEU A 100 3.55 -27.37 7.76
CA LEU A 100 4.55 -27.46 6.70
C LEU A 100 3.90 -27.27 5.33
N TYR A 101 4.65 -26.68 4.42
CA TYR A 101 4.31 -26.61 3.00
C TYR A 101 5.53 -27.06 2.17
N ASP A 102 5.34 -28.02 1.29
CA ASP A 102 6.43 -28.61 0.49
C ASP A 102 7.67 -28.96 1.35
N GLU A 103 7.44 -29.57 2.51
CA GLU A 103 8.45 -29.97 3.51
C GLU A 103 9.12 -28.79 4.25
N ASN A 104 8.81 -27.53 3.92
CA ASN A 104 9.29 -26.37 4.66
C ASN A 104 8.40 -26.07 5.86
N ILE A 105 9.00 -25.74 7.00
CA ILE A 105 8.26 -25.37 8.21
C ILE A 105 7.73 -23.93 8.06
N ALA A 106 6.41 -23.79 8.05
CA ALA A 106 5.73 -22.49 8.14
C ALA A 106 5.50 -22.07 9.59
N TYR A 107 5.24 -23.05 10.47
CA TYR A 107 5.03 -22.82 11.89
C TYR A 107 5.26 -24.12 12.67
N ASP A 108 5.85 -23.99 13.84
CA ASP A 108 6.04 -25.10 14.80
C ASP A 108 6.02 -24.49 16.22
N GLY A 109 4.87 -24.56 16.92
CA GLY A 109 4.69 -23.89 18.21
C GLY A 109 3.29 -24.01 18.78
N LEU A 110 3.00 -23.24 19.82
CA LEU A 110 1.71 -23.24 20.48
C LEU A 110 0.66 -22.43 19.71
N ALA A 111 -0.54 -22.98 19.60
CA ALA A 111 -1.70 -22.30 19.06
C ALA A 111 -2.91 -22.47 19.98
N LYS A 112 -3.75 -21.45 20.04
CA LYS A 112 -5.00 -21.44 20.80
C LYS A 112 -6.15 -21.89 19.91
N VAL A 113 -6.95 -22.81 20.38
CA VAL A 113 -8.20 -23.19 19.72
C VAL A 113 -9.22 -22.08 19.96
N VAL A 114 -9.55 -21.32 18.91
CA VAL A 114 -10.52 -20.23 18.99
C VAL A 114 -11.94 -20.74 18.86
N GLU A 115 -12.17 -21.67 17.92
CA GLU A 115 -13.50 -22.17 17.63
C GLU A 115 -13.45 -23.56 17.04
N LEU A 116 -14.47 -24.38 17.41
CA LEU A 116 -14.73 -25.67 16.82
C LEU A 116 -16.17 -25.70 16.29
N ARG A 117 -16.33 -26.01 15.00
CA ARG A 117 -17.63 -26.11 14.33
C ARG A 117 -17.76 -27.47 13.66
N GLY A 118 -18.84 -28.19 13.90
CA GLY A 118 -19.16 -29.44 13.19
C GLY A 118 -19.85 -30.49 14.02
N ASN A 119 -20.38 -31.54 13.38
CA ASN A 119 -21.17 -32.63 13.95
C ASN A 119 -20.41 -33.95 13.86
N GLY A 120 -19.34 -34.12 14.62
CA GLY A 120 -18.71 -35.45 14.83
C GLY A 120 -17.85 -36.01 13.70
N GLU A 121 -18.31 -36.08 12.46
CA GLU A 121 -17.53 -36.62 11.32
C GLU A 121 -16.65 -35.60 10.59
N LYS A 122 -17.00 -34.33 10.61
CA LYS A 122 -16.19 -33.25 10.03
C LYS A 122 -16.20 -32.06 10.97
N THR A 123 -15.09 -31.83 11.63
CA THR A 123 -14.93 -30.71 12.58
C THR A 123 -13.95 -29.69 11.99
N VAL A 124 -14.41 -28.45 11.83
CA VAL A 124 -13.59 -27.31 11.46
C VAL A 124 -13.02 -26.70 12.73
N CYS A 125 -11.72 -26.48 12.76
CA CYS A 125 -10.99 -25.89 13.87
C CYS A 125 -10.34 -24.58 13.44
N ALA A 126 -10.67 -23.49 14.12
CA ALA A 126 -9.99 -22.22 13.96
C ALA A 126 -8.93 -22.05 15.05
N LEU A 127 -7.71 -21.72 14.65
CA LEU A 127 -6.53 -21.63 15.50
C LEU A 127 -5.91 -20.22 15.39
N SER A 128 -5.52 -19.67 16.55
CA SER A 128 -4.72 -18.47 16.67
C SER A 128 -3.33 -18.82 17.18
N LEU A 129 -2.28 -18.32 16.54
CA LEU A 129 -0.90 -18.61 16.92
C LEU A 129 -0.52 -17.85 18.19
N LEU A 130 0.28 -18.48 19.05
CA LEU A 130 0.73 -17.90 20.32
C LEU A 130 2.23 -17.58 20.32
N ASP A 131 3.05 -18.38 19.66
CA ASP A 131 4.51 -18.33 19.74
C ASP A 131 5.19 -17.75 18.49
N GLY A 132 4.49 -16.94 17.72
CA GLY A 132 5.05 -16.36 16.51
C GLY A 132 4.00 -16.17 15.41
N LEU A 133 4.49 -15.93 14.21
CA LEU A 133 3.67 -15.64 13.04
C LEU A 133 4.05 -16.59 11.90
N ILE A 134 3.10 -16.89 11.03
CA ILE A 134 3.39 -17.56 9.77
C ILE A 134 3.87 -16.51 8.77
N ASP A 135 5.05 -16.71 8.20
CA ASP A 135 5.50 -15.91 7.06
C ASP A 135 4.75 -16.31 5.78
N VAL A 136 3.53 -15.78 5.67
CA VAL A 136 2.67 -16.01 4.51
C VAL A 136 3.32 -15.45 3.23
N THR A 137 4.18 -14.44 3.35
CA THR A 137 4.91 -13.87 2.22
C THR A 137 5.84 -14.89 1.60
N SER A 138 6.60 -15.61 2.42
CA SER A 138 7.47 -16.70 1.92
C SER A 138 6.66 -17.82 1.28
N VAL A 139 5.51 -18.19 1.85
CA VAL A 139 4.58 -19.18 1.27
C VAL A 139 4.11 -18.73 -0.12
N LEU A 140 3.68 -17.47 -0.24
CA LEU A 140 3.21 -16.91 -1.52
C LEU A 140 4.33 -16.80 -2.55
N ASN A 141 5.54 -16.48 -2.11
CA ASN A 141 6.71 -16.42 -3.00
C ASN A 141 7.02 -17.79 -3.58
N VAL A 142 7.00 -18.86 -2.77
CA VAL A 142 7.20 -20.23 -3.26
C VAL A 142 6.10 -20.63 -4.25
N LEU A 143 4.85 -20.31 -3.94
CA LEU A 143 3.72 -20.54 -4.85
C LEU A 143 3.87 -19.76 -6.16
N THR A 144 4.31 -18.51 -6.10
CA THR A 144 4.54 -17.66 -7.26
C THR A 144 5.65 -18.22 -8.14
N ILE A 145 6.77 -18.63 -7.55
CA ILE A 145 7.87 -19.26 -8.25
C ILE A 145 7.40 -20.56 -8.94
N LYS A 146 6.65 -21.42 -8.24
CA LYS A 146 6.09 -22.63 -8.85
C LYS A 146 5.16 -22.31 -10.00
N LYS A 147 4.23 -21.36 -9.83
CA LYS A 147 3.34 -20.93 -10.91
C LYS A 147 4.10 -20.35 -12.10
N GLN A 148 5.18 -19.61 -11.85
CA GLN A 148 6.05 -19.11 -12.93
C GLN A 148 6.80 -20.23 -13.63
N MET A 149 7.29 -21.24 -12.90
CA MET A 149 7.92 -22.42 -13.46
C MET A 149 6.93 -23.25 -14.27
N ASP A 150 5.69 -23.42 -13.78
CA ASP A 150 4.63 -24.10 -14.51
C ASP A 150 4.23 -23.32 -15.77
N LEU A 151 4.14 -21.99 -15.69
CA LEU A 151 3.89 -21.12 -16.84
C LEU A 151 5.04 -21.20 -17.86
N ALA A 152 6.30 -21.21 -17.43
CA ALA A 152 7.43 -21.40 -18.31
C ALA A 152 7.41 -22.77 -19.01
N ASN A 153 6.94 -23.82 -18.32
CA ASN A 153 6.73 -25.15 -18.89
C ASN A 153 5.51 -25.21 -19.82
N VAL A 154 4.48 -24.39 -19.58
CA VAL A 154 3.28 -24.29 -20.43
C VAL A 154 3.50 -23.35 -21.61
N GLU A 155 4.35 -22.32 -21.51
CA GLU A 155 4.69 -21.42 -22.62
C GLU A 155 5.37 -22.18 -23.80
N VAL A 156 6.06 -23.26 -23.52
CA VAL A 156 6.58 -24.15 -24.56
C VAL A 156 5.46 -24.94 -25.25
N LYS A 157 4.26 -25.02 -24.71
CA LYS A 157 3.17 -25.90 -25.18
C LYS A 157 1.90 -25.20 -25.63
N THR A 158 1.69 -23.94 -25.38
CA THR A 158 0.44 -23.26 -25.77
C THR A 158 0.68 -22.11 -26.73
N GLN A 159 0.50 -22.43 -27.98
CA GLN A 159 0.27 -21.50 -29.07
C GLN A 159 -0.91 -20.55 -28.74
N TYR A 160 -0.76 -19.32 -29.16
CA TYR A 160 -1.62 -18.16 -29.28
C TYR A 160 -3.09 -18.40 -29.69
N ALA A 161 -3.82 -19.28 -29.07
CA ALA A 161 -5.25 -19.42 -29.36
C ALA A 161 -6.05 -18.60 -28.33
N GLY A 162 -6.61 -17.50 -28.76
CA GLY A 162 -7.76 -16.86 -28.09
C GLY A 162 -7.52 -15.57 -27.31
N TRP A 163 -6.37 -14.92 -27.40
CA TRP A 163 -6.08 -13.68 -26.65
C TRP A 163 -6.22 -12.39 -27.50
N TYR A 164 -6.88 -12.48 -28.63
CA TYR A 164 -7.10 -11.31 -29.46
C TYR A 164 -8.26 -10.47 -28.90
N VAL A 165 -7.90 -9.40 -28.19
CA VAL A 165 -8.86 -8.38 -27.84
C VAL A 165 -9.02 -7.46 -29.05
N ALA A 166 -10.10 -7.59 -29.79
CA ALA A 166 -10.46 -6.65 -30.83
C ALA A 166 -10.74 -5.28 -30.19
N ASN A 167 -10.45 -4.19 -30.86
CA ASN A 167 -10.86 -2.82 -30.54
C ASN A 167 -9.96 -1.94 -29.67
N TYR A 168 -8.78 -2.37 -29.23
CA TYR A 168 -7.87 -1.49 -28.44
C TYR A 168 -6.55 -1.24 -29.17
N GLU A 169 -6.61 -1.07 -30.48
CA GLU A 169 -5.43 -0.84 -31.33
C GLU A 169 -4.56 0.34 -30.89
N PRO A 170 -5.10 1.51 -30.42
CA PRO A 170 -4.27 2.59 -29.93
C PRO A 170 -3.42 2.20 -28.72
N LEU A 171 -3.97 1.47 -27.76
CA LEU A 171 -3.23 1.00 -26.59
C LEU A 171 -2.16 -0.02 -26.98
N LYS A 172 -2.51 -0.96 -27.84
CA LYS A 172 -1.54 -1.98 -28.33
C LYS A 172 -0.40 -1.35 -29.11
N ALA A 173 -0.68 -0.33 -29.96
CA ALA A 173 0.34 0.41 -30.68
C ALA A 173 1.30 1.11 -29.71
N ILE A 174 0.77 1.80 -28.71
CA ILE A 174 1.59 2.47 -27.68
C ILE A 174 2.45 1.45 -26.92
N VAL A 175 1.89 0.32 -26.51
CA VAL A 175 2.65 -0.75 -25.83
C VAL A 175 3.78 -1.29 -26.73
N SER A 176 3.53 -1.48 -28.02
CA SER A 176 4.53 -1.96 -28.98
C SER A 176 5.63 -0.92 -29.19
N GLU A 177 5.29 0.34 -29.38
CA GLU A 177 6.27 1.45 -29.50
C GLU A 177 7.09 1.60 -28.23
N PHE A 178 6.44 1.48 -27.07
CA PHE A 178 7.11 1.56 -25.78
C PHE A 178 8.11 0.41 -25.60
N ARG A 179 7.73 -0.80 -25.98
CA ARG A 179 8.64 -1.95 -25.98
C ARG A 179 9.86 -1.70 -26.84
N LEU A 180 9.68 -1.25 -28.11
CA LEU A 180 10.80 -0.95 -29.01
C LEU A 180 11.72 0.11 -28.41
N PHE A 181 11.15 1.19 -27.85
CA PHE A 181 11.93 2.21 -27.16
C PHE A 181 12.76 1.61 -26.00
N LEU A 182 12.17 0.73 -25.19
CA LEU A 182 12.87 0.10 -24.06
C LEU A 182 13.99 -0.84 -24.53
N GLU A 183 13.76 -1.62 -25.58
CA GLU A 183 14.77 -2.50 -26.18
C GLU A 183 15.96 -1.69 -26.72
N ASP A 184 15.70 -0.60 -27.45
CA ASP A 184 16.73 0.28 -27.98
C ASP A 184 17.49 1.03 -26.86
N ALA A 185 16.77 1.53 -25.86
CA ALA A 185 17.36 2.20 -24.71
C ALA A 185 18.27 1.22 -23.93
N LYS A 186 17.77 -0.01 -23.68
CA LYS A 186 18.55 -1.03 -23.00
C LYS A 186 19.83 -1.38 -23.77
N ALA A 187 19.72 -1.68 -25.05
CA ALA A 187 20.87 -1.99 -25.89
C ALA A 187 21.92 -0.85 -25.88
N SER A 188 21.48 0.39 -26.00
CA SER A 188 22.36 1.56 -26.03
C SER A 188 23.04 1.79 -24.68
N LEU A 189 22.29 1.69 -23.57
CA LEU A 189 22.80 1.91 -22.21
C LEU A 189 23.73 0.77 -21.77
N ASP A 190 23.41 -0.48 -22.08
CA ASP A 190 24.25 -1.64 -21.80
C ASP A 190 25.58 -1.56 -22.59
N GLU A 191 25.53 -1.16 -23.86
CA GLU A 191 26.73 -0.95 -24.66
C GLU A 191 27.58 0.19 -24.10
N PHE A 192 26.97 1.32 -23.75
CA PHE A 192 27.69 2.44 -23.12
C PHE A 192 28.34 2.01 -21.81
N GLN A 193 27.60 1.33 -20.92
CA GLN A 193 28.12 0.84 -19.65
C GLN A 193 29.30 -0.11 -19.85
N ARG A 194 29.22 -1.00 -20.82
CA ARG A 194 30.28 -1.95 -21.18
C ARG A 194 31.55 -1.24 -21.66
N LYS A 195 31.40 -0.23 -22.52
CA LYS A 195 32.54 0.56 -23.09
C LYS A 195 33.16 1.50 -22.07
N ASN A 196 32.38 2.03 -21.13
CA ASN A 196 32.76 3.11 -20.21
C ASN A 196 32.69 2.69 -18.74
N ARG A 197 33.03 1.43 -18.42
CA ARG A 197 32.97 0.90 -17.05
C ARG A 197 33.65 1.82 -16.03
N TRP A 198 34.82 2.32 -16.36
CA TRP A 198 35.61 3.20 -15.48
C TRP A 198 34.85 4.50 -15.13
N LEU A 199 34.14 5.08 -16.09
CA LEU A 199 33.37 6.31 -15.91
C LEU A 199 32.15 6.09 -15.01
N VAL A 200 31.41 4.98 -15.27
CA VAL A 200 30.28 4.60 -14.43
C VAL A 200 30.73 4.32 -12.99
N GLN A 201 31.87 3.61 -12.83
CA GLN A 201 32.41 3.33 -11.52
C GLN A 201 32.89 4.62 -10.80
N ALA A 202 33.52 5.56 -11.52
CA ALA A 202 33.92 6.83 -10.96
C ALA A 202 32.68 7.66 -10.52
N ALA A 203 31.60 7.65 -11.31
CA ALA A 203 30.36 8.31 -10.93
C ALA A 203 29.72 7.73 -9.67
N GLU A 204 29.84 6.41 -9.41
CA GLU A 204 29.31 5.79 -8.21
C GLU A 204 30.11 6.11 -6.94
N THR A 205 31.39 6.43 -7.06
CA THR A 205 32.25 6.69 -5.89
C THR A 205 32.14 8.10 -5.34
N ASP A 206 31.68 9.07 -6.15
CA ASP A 206 31.50 10.45 -5.73
C ASP A 206 30.01 10.87 -5.89
N ARG A 207 29.34 11.12 -4.75
CA ARG A 207 27.93 11.50 -4.73
C ARG A 207 27.59 12.72 -5.59
N ARG A 208 28.52 13.69 -5.73
CA ARG A 208 28.30 14.89 -6.55
C ARG A 208 28.39 14.55 -8.02
N LEU A 209 29.38 13.76 -8.42
CA LEU A 209 29.55 13.28 -9.78
C LEU A 209 28.39 12.32 -10.16
N ARG A 210 27.96 11.46 -9.24
CA ARG A 210 26.85 10.52 -9.42
C ARG A 210 25.60 11.24 -9.89
N LYS A 211 25.14 12.23 -9.15
CA LYS A 211 23.93 12.98 -9.49
C LYS A 211 24.07 13.69 -10.83
N ALA A 212 25.14 14.47 -11.04
CA ALA A 212 25.37 15.20 -12.28
C ALA A 212 25.48 14.28 -13.50
N PHE A 213 26.17 13.14 -13.35
CA PHE A 213 26.34 12.16 -14.42
C PHE A 213 24.99 11.54 -14.80
N TYR A 214 24.22 11.03 -13.84
CA TYR A 214 22.97 10.36 -14.16
C TYR A 214 21.88 11.32 -14.59
N GLU A 215 21.74 12.51 -13.98
CA GLU A 215 20.81 13.53 -14.44
C GLU A 215 21.11 13.97 -15.87
N GLY A 216 22.38 14.17 -16.21
CA GLY A 216 22.78 14.55 -17.57
C GLY A 216 22.56 13.43 -18.59
N PHE A 217 22.78 12.19 -18.19
CA PHE A 217 22.80 11.04 -19.11
C PHE A 217 21.45 10.33 -19.23
N LEU A 218 20.72 10.19 -18.13
CA LEU A 218 19.46 9.43 -18.08
C LEU A 218 18.20 10.27 -18.13
N ALA A 219 18.29 11.61 -18.02
CA ALA A 219 17.12 12.47 -17.98
C ALA A 219 16.23 12.36 -19.22
N TRP A 220 16.83 12.35 -20.42
CA TRP A 220 16.06 12.24 -21.65
C TRP A 220 15.32 10.89 -21.79
N PRO A 221 15.98 9.72 -21.68
CA PRO A 221 15.29 8.45 -21.80
C PRO A 221 14.27 8.23 -20.66
N SER A 222 14.54 8.72 -19.44
CA SER A 222 13.58 8.63 -18.33
C SER A 222 12.33 9.47 -18.59
N LYS A 223 12.49 10.70 -19.13
CA LYS A 223 11.35 11.52 -19.53
C LYS A 223 10.56 10.85 -20.64
N LYS A 224 11.24 10.28 -21.64
CA LYS A 224 10.60 9.57 -22.74
C LYS A 224 9.79 8.36 -22.27
N PHE A 225 10.31 7.63 -21.30
CA PHE A 225 9.58 6.56 -20.60
C PHE A 225 8.27 7.09 -19.99
N GLY A 226 8.32 8.21 -19.24
CA GLY A 226 7.14 8.85 -18.65
C GLY A 226 6.11 9.28 -19.70
N GLU A 227 6.53 9.75 -20.88
CA GLU A 227 5.63 10.09 -21.97
C GLU A 227 4.83 8.86 -22.46
N TYR A 228 5.45 7.68 -22.51
CA TYR A 228 4.73 6.44 -22.85
C TYR A 228 3.73 6.03 -21.77
N LEU A 229 4.04 6.23 -20.50
CA LEU A 229 3.09 5.99 -19.42
C LEU A 229 1.85 6.91 -19.56
N THR A 230 2.06 8.18 -19.85
CA THR A 230 0.96 9.14 -20.05
C THR A 230 0.11 8.77 -21.27
N LYS A 231 0.73 8.43 -22.40
CA LYS A 231 0.01 7.95 -23.61
C LYS A 231 -0.79 6.68 -23.32
N GLY A 232 -0.20 5.74 -22.58
CA GLY A 232 -0.88 4.52 -22.13
C GLY A 232 -2.10 4.82 -21.26
N TRP A 233 -1.98 5.77 -20.34
CA TRP A 233 -3.10 6.25 -19.54
C TRP A 233 -4.23 6.85 -20.38
N GLU A 234 -3.91 7.73 -21.32
CA GLU A 234 -4.91 8.31 -22.22
C GLU A 234 -5.64 7.24 -23.03
N ALA A 235 -4.89 6.30 -23.62
CA ALA A 235 -5.47 5.21 -24.41
C ALA A 235 -6.25 4.20 -23.58
N SER A 236 -5.93 4.01 -22.31
CA SER A 236 -6.61 3.07 -21.43
C SER A 236 -7.95 3.56 -20.90
N ARG A 237 -8.26 4.86 -21.02
CA ARG A 237 -9.51 5.45 -20.49
C ARG A 237 -10.80 4.87 -21.07
N THR A 238 -10.73 4.27 -22.25
CA THR A 238 -11.87 3.65 -22.93
C THR A 238 -11.97 2.15 -22.69
N VAL A 239 -11.04 1.58 -21.94
CA VAL A 239 -11.00 0.13 -21.66
C VAL A 239 -12.14 -0.25 -20.73
N THR A 240 -12.91 -1.27 -21.15
CA THR A 240 -13.99 -1.81 -20.34
C THR A 240 -13.45 -2.70 -19.20
N LYS A 241 -14.26 -2.90 -18.16
CA LYS A 241 -13.89 -3.83 -17.06
C LYS A 241 -13.66 -5.26 -17.56
N GLN A 242 -14.40 -5.69 -18.59
CA GLN A 242 -14.27 -7.04 -19.14
C GLN A 242 -12.94 -7.26 -19.87
N ASP A 243 -12.44 -6.22 -20.54
CA ASP A 243 -11.23 -6.30 -21.34
C ASP A 243 -9.95 -5.99 -20.54
N PHE A 244 -10.12 -5.38 -19.36
CA PHE A 244 -9.01 -4.93 -18.52
C PHE A 244 -7.99 -6.04 -18.26
N ASP A 245 -8.42 -7.20 -17.77
CA ASP A 245 -7.51 -8.28 -17.41
C ASP A 245 -6.76 -8.86 -18.63
N HIS A 246 -7.41 -8.89 -19.78
CA HIS A 246 -6.76 -9.32 -21.04
C HIS A 246 -5.70 -8.31 -21.49
N LEU A 247 -6.03 -7.03 -21.47
CA LEU A 247 -5.07 -5.97 -21.86
C LEU A 247 -3.92 -5.84 -20.85
N ARG A 248 -4.19 -6.00 -19.55
CA ARG A 248 -3.15 -6.07 -18.52
C ARG A 248 -2.17 -7.20 -18.80
N LYS A 249 -2.65 -8.41 -19.07
CA LYS A 249 -1.81 -9.55 -19.43
C LYS A 249 -1.02 -9.30 -20.72
N PHE A 250 -1.62 -8.63 -21.71
CA PHE A 250 -0.90 -8.20 -22.90
C PHE A 250 0.24 -7.25 -22.55
N CYS A 251 -0.01 -6.22 -21.73
CA CYS A 251 1.02 -5.28 -21.26
C CYS A 251 2.15 -6.02 -20.52
N TRP A 252 1.82 -6.96 -19.66
CA TRP A 252 2.80 -7.76 -18.93
C TRP A 252 3.72 -8.54 -19.85
N ARG A 253 3.15 -9.25 -20.82
CA ARG A 253 3.94 -10.02 -21.79
C ARG A 253 4.89 -9.16 -22.62
N GLN A 254 4.44 -7.97 -22.98
CA GLN A 254 5.22 -7.06 -23.81
C GLN A 254 6.27 -6.28 -23.02
N LEU A 255 5.96 -5.85 -21.82
CA LEU A 255 6.76 -4.86 -21.10
C LEU A 255 7.49 -5.41 -19.88
N HIS A 256 6.95 -6.39 -19.13
CA HIS A 256 7.60 -6.92 -17.91
C HIS A 256 9.03 -7.42 -18.12
N PRO A 257 9.40 -8.08 -19.24
CA PRO A 257 10.80 -8.49 -19.46
C PRO A 257 11.79 -7.32 -19.49
N LEU A 258 11.29 -6.10 -19.63
CA LEU A 258 12.08 -4.88 -19.70
C LEU A 258 11.88 -4.00 -18.46
N VAL A 259 10.64 -3.63 -18.13
CA VAL A 259 10.35 -2.63 -17.05
C VAL A 259 10.62 -3.14 -15.63
N LEU A 260 10.90 -4.43 -15.42
CA LEU A 260 11.17 -4.97 -14.08
C LEU A 260 12.66 -5.01 -13.73
N GLU A 261 13.54 -4.46 -14.55
CA GLU A 261 14.95 -4.32 -14.20
C GLU A 261 15.18 -3.17 -13.20
N GLY A 262 14.33 -2.15 -13.25
CA GLY A 262 14.34 -1.05 -12.29
C GLY A 262 13.81 -1.47 -10.92
N PRO A 263 14.53 -1.16 -9.82
CA PRO A 263 14.14 -1.56 -8.46
C PRO A 263 12.76 -1.09 -8.03
N MET A 264 12.32 0.09 -8.49
CA MET A 264 11.01 0.65 -8.17
C MET A 264 9.89 -0.24 -8.71
N TYR A 265 9.97 -0.62 -10.00
CA TYR A 265 8.96 -1.44 -10.66
C TYR A 265 8.94 -2.88 -10.13
N SER A 266 10.12 -3.50 -10.03
CA SER A 266 10.22 -4.88 -9.54
C SER A 266 9.71 -5.02 -8.11
N ARG A 267 10.04 -4.04 -7.23
CA ARG A 267 9.56 -4.06 -5.85
C ARG A 267 8.06 -3.83 -5.73
N ALA A 268 7.54 -2.83 -6.43
CA ALA A 268 6.12 -2.51 -6.40
C ALA A 268 5.25 -3.66 -6.91
N LEU A 269 5.71 -4.41 -7.93
CA LEU A 269 5.04 -5.60 -8.41
C LEU A 269 5.16 -6.77 -7.43
N ALA A 270 6.36 -7.02 -6.89
CA ALA A 270 6.62 -8.14 -6.00
C ALA A 270 5.93 -8.02 -4.63
N LYS A 271 5.65 -6.77 -4.18
CA LYS A 271 4.96 -6.48 -2.91
C LYS A 271 5.51 -7.27 -1.72
N PRO A 272 6.82 -7.23 -1.41
CA PRO A 272 7.42 -8.12 -0.42
C PRO A 272 6.85 -7.94 1.00
N ARG A 273 6.09 -6.85 1.23
CA ARG A 273 5.38 -6.59 2.48
C ARG A 273 3.86 -6.67 2.33
N GLY A 274 3.40 -7.25 1.22
CA GLY A 274 1.98 -7.45 0.92
C GLY A 274 1.29 -6.28 0.25
N TYR A 275 1.96 -5.14 0.03
CA TYR A 275 1.42 -3.98 -0.67
C TYR A 275 2.52 -3.22 -1.42
N ALA A 276 2.17 -2.58 -2.55
CA ALA A 276 3.14 -1.97 -3.45
C ALA A 276 3.81 -0.72 -2.87
N GLY A 277 3.05 0.07 -2.12
CA GLY A 277 3.50 1.33 -1.51
C GLY A 277 4.18 1.15 -0.15
N ASP A 278 4.99 0.11 0.03
CA ASP A 278 5.71 -0.13 1.28
C ASP A 278 6.75 0.97 1.58
N TYR A 279 7.28 0.98 2.81
CA TYR A 279 8.17 2.06 3.25
C TYR A 279 9.45 2.18 2.40
N ILE A 280 9.94 1.11 1.78
CA ILE A 280 11.11 1.15 0.90
C ILE A 280 10.72 1.76 -0.46
N THR A 281 9.58 1.34 -1.03
CA THR A 281 9.02 1.96 -2.24
C THR A 281 8.80 3.46 -2.03
N MET A 282 8.24 3.83 -0.88
CA MET A 282 8.06 5.24 -0.52
C MET A 282 9.39 5.97 -0.33
N SER A 283 10.41 5.31 0.24
CA SER A 283 11.74 5.90 0.36
C SER A 283 12.36 6.20 -1.01
N TYR A 284 12.24 5.29 -1.98
CA TYR A 284 12.68 5.56 -3.36
C TYR A 284 12.03 6.83 -3.95
N ILE A 285 10.74 7.02 -3.69
CA ILE A 285 10.01 8.21 -4.16
C ILE A 285 10.56 9.49 -3.51
N TYR A 286 10.78 9.47 -2.19
CA TYR A 286 11.25 10.64 -1.45
C TYR A 286 12.73 10.97 -1.73
N GLU A 287 13.58 9.96 -1.85
CA GLU A 287 15.00 10.11 -2.12
C GLU A 287 15.26 10.57 -3.56
N ASN A 288 14.41 10.11 -4.49
CA ASN A 288 14.46 10.49 -5.90
C ASN A 288 15.87 10.36 -6.49
N ASP A 289 16.50 9.24 -6.23
CA ASP A 289 17.87 8.93 -6.65
C ASP A 289 17.88 7.89 -7.79
N PHE A 290 19.06 7.47 -8.23
CA PHE A 290 19.29 6.55 -9.33
C PHE A 290 19.66 5.16 -8.79
N GLU A 291 18.65 4.36 -8.44
CA GLU A 291 18.86 3.00 -7.92
C GLU A 291 18.82 1.96 -9.04
N GLY A 292 19.63 0.92 -8.93
CA GLY A 292 19.70 -0.17 -9.89
C GLY A 292 21.14 -0.64 -10.14
N THR A 293 21.28 -1.84 -10.71
CA THR A 293 22.57 -2.48 -10.98
C THR A 293 23.11 -2.16 -12.38
N SER A 294 22.24 -1.79 -13.31
CA SER A 294 22.58 -1.37 -14.67
C SER A 294 22.17 0.08 -14.91
N LEU A 295 22.73 0.70 -15.95
CA LEU A 295 22.28 2.03 -16.38
C LEU A 295 20.84 2.03 -16.85
N PHE A 296 20.40 0.95 -17.47
CA PHE A 296 19.01 0.78 -17.90
C PHE A 296 18.07 0.67 -16.67
N GLY A 297 18.39 -0.17 -15.69
CA GLY A 297 17.62 -0.26 -14.44
C GLY A 297 17.58 1.06 -13.66
N LYS A 298 18.68 1.84 -13.65
CA LYS A 298 18.71 3.18 -13.07
C LYS A 298 17.81 4.16 -13.84
N MET A 299 17.80 4.09 -15.15
CA MET A 299 16.94 4.89 -16.03
C MET A 299 15.46 4.62 -15.70
N GLU A 300 15.07 3.36 -15.61
CA GLU A 300 13.70 2.96 -15.28
C GLU A 300 13.29 3.40 -13.87
N HIS A 301 14.16 3.15 -12.89
CA HIS A 301 13.94 3.60 -11.52
C HIS A 301 13.70 5.11 -11.45
N TYR A 302 14.59 5.87 -12.08
CA TYR A 302 14.47 7.34 -12.10
C TYR A 302 13.24 7.80 -12.87
N ALA A 303 12.90 7.14 -13.99
CA ALA A 303 11.68 7.43 -14.76
C ALA A 303 10.42 7.30 -13.88
N ALA A 304 10.35 6.26 -13.03
CA ALA A 304 9.27 6.12 -12.07
C ALA A 304 9.27 7.27 -11.05
N CYS A 305 10.43 7.61 -10.48
CA CYS A 305 10.55 8.64 -9.44
C CYS A 305 10.20 10.05 -9.93
N ILE A 306 10.41 10.36 -11.20
CA ILE A 306 10.07 11.68 -11.78
C ILE A 306 8.66 11.75 -12.37
N HIS A 307 7.92 10.65 -12.43
CA HIS A 307 6.55 10.66 -12.94
C HIS A 307 5.58 11.32 -11.96
N ASP A 308 4.46 11.82 -12.48
CA ASP A 308 3.54 12.74 -11.78
C ASP A 308 3.08 12.21 -10.41
N VAL A 309 2.76 10.93 -10.27
CA VAL A 309 2.34 10.38 -8.97
C VAL A 309 3.44 10.48 -7.91
N CYS A 310 4.70 10.25 -8.29
CA CYS A 310 5.83 10.33 -7.37
C CYS A 310 6.18 11.79 -7.03
N VAL A 311 6.02 12.70 -8.00
CA VAL A 311 6.11 14.15 -7.76
C VAL A 311 5.00 14.59 -6.80
N ALA A 312 3.76 14.15 -7.02
CA ALA A 312 2.63 14.46 -6.16
C ALA A 312 2.83 13.92 -4.72
N VAL A 313 3.43 12.74 -4.55
CA VAL A 313 3.79 12.20 -3.24
C VAL A 313 4.82 13.09 -2.52
N ARG A 314 5.82 13.62 -3.24
CA ARG A 314 6.76 14.60 -2.66
C ARG A 314 6.07 15.91 -2.31
N ASN A 315 5.24 16.46 -3.21
CA ASN A 315 4.45 17.65 -2.95
C ASN A 315 3.51 17.47 -1.75
N ARG A 316 2.92 16.27 -1.61
CA ARG A 316 2.09 15.90 -0.46
C ARG A 316 2.86 15.98 0.84
N LYS A 317 4.07 15.43 0.87
CA LYS A 317 4.96 15.53 2.03
C LYS A 317 5.24 17.01 2.36
N ASP A 318 5.60 17.83 1.38
CA ASP A 318 5.92 19.23 1.57
C ASP A 318 4.70 20.02 2.10
N PHE A 319 3.49 19.74 1.60
CA PHE A 319 2.26 20.33 2.11
C PHE A 319 2.05 20.01 3.60
N ILE A 320 2.19 18.74 4.00
CA ILE A 320 2.04 18.32 5.40
C ILE A 320 3.09 19.01 6.28
N VAL A 321 4.35 19.06 5.83
CA VAL A 321 5.46 19.72 6.55
C VAL A 321 5.15 21.19 6.78
N GLN A 322 4.70 21.91 5.75
CA GLN A 322 4.37 23.34 5.87
C GLN A 322 3.22 23.58 6.86
N ARG A 323 2.17 22.77 6.79
CA ARG A 323 1.03 22.87 7.74
C ARG A 323 1.46 22.57 9.19
N MET A 324 2.31 21.55 9.42
CA MET A 324 2.85 21.28 10.74
C MET A 324 3.73 22.42 11.26
N LEU A 325 4.64 22.91 10.42
CA LEU A 325 5.55 24.00 10.77
C LEU A 325 4.79 25.27 11.16
N GLU A 326 3.76 25.61 10.38
CA GLU A 326 2.88 26.76 10.67
C GLU A 326 2.19 26.61 12.03
N LYS A 327 1.62 25.45 12.32
CA LYS A 327 0.96 25.18 13.61
C LYS A 327 1.93 25.20 14.78
N ILE A 328 3.14 24.64 14.62
CA ILE A 328 4.18 24.67 15.67
C ILE A 328 4.64 26.10 15.96
N LYS A 329 4.86 26.91 14.91
CA LYS A 329 5.30 28.31 15.08
C LYS A 329 4.25 29.21 15.71
N ASN A 330 2.97 28.91 15.49
CA ASN A 330 1.86 29.74 15.97
C ASN A 330 1.29 29.25 17.33
N THR A 331 1.79 28.13 17.86
CA THR A 331 1.29 27.63 19.15
C THR A 331 1.87 28.42 20.32
N THR A 332 1.02 28.74 21.29
CA THR A 332 1.43 29.29 22.57
C THR A 332 1.47 28.24 23.69
N LYS A 333 1.13 26.99 23.35
CA LYS A 333 1.13 25.87 24.30
C LYS A 333 2.56 25.45 24.65
N PRO A 334 2.82 24.99 25.87
CA PRO A 334 4.13 24.49 26.28
C PRO A 334 4.48 23.14 25.62
N SER A 335 3.48 22.45 25.06
CA SER A 335 3.65 21.16 24.38
C SER A 335 2.81 21.09 23.11
N PHE A 336 3.27 20.30 22.14
CA PHE A 336 2.60 20.07 20.85
C PHE A 336 2.64 18.57 20.53
N LYS A 337 1.49 17.97 20.24
CA LYS A 337 1.38 16.55 19.93
C LYS A 337 1.01 16.32 18.48
N VAL A 338 1.76 15.44 17.81
CA VAL A 338 1.51 15.06 16.42
C VAL A 338 1.28 13.57 16.32
N LEU A 339 0.30 13.16 15.53
CA LEU A 339 0.06 11.77 15.15
C LEU A 339 0.15 11.60 13.64
N SER A 340 0.98 10.67 13.19
CA SER A 340 1.02 10.18 11.81
C SER A 340 0.40 8.79 11.74
N VAL A 341 -0.66 8.62 10.92
CA VAL A 341 -1.37 7.35 10.75
C VAL A 341 -1.04 6.73 9.40
N GLY A 342 -0.46 5.52 9.43
CA GLY A 342 0.19 4.93 8.27
C GLY A 342 1.46 5.70 7.95
N SER A 343 2.36 5.79 8.94
CA SER A 343 3.52 6.69 8.89
C SER A 343 4.54 6.32 7.80
N GLY A 344 4.58 5.05 7.38
CA GLY A 344 5.55 4.58 6.40
C GLY A 344 6.98 4.99 6.79
N PRO A 345 7.78 5.54 5.86
CA PRO A 345 9.15 5.96 6.16
C PRO A 345 9.25 7.34 6.86
N ALA A 346 8.14 8.06 7.07
CA ALA A 346 8.03 9.31 7.84
C ALA A 346 9.04 10.42 7.45
N TYR A 347 9.25 10.65 6.16
CA TYR A 347 10.15 11.71 5.66
C TYR A 347 9.66 13.12 6.00
N GLU A 348 8.36 13.29 6.24
CA GLU A 348 7.76 14.54 6.72
C GLU A 348 8.47 15.05 7.97
N PHE A 349 8.75 14.16 8.91
CA PHE A 349 9.44 14.55 10.14
C PHE A 349 10.93 14.81 9.94
N SER A 350 11.58 14.12 8.99
CA SER A 350 12.96 14.46 8.64
C SER A 350 13.07 15.89 8.17
N ASP A 351 12.24 16.28 7.22
CA ASP A 351 12.24 17.64 6.66
C ASP A 351 11.82 18.67 7.71
N LEU A 352 10.78 18.36 8.50
CA LEU A 352 10.35 19.22 9.59
C LEU A 352 11.49 19.51 10.59
N PHE A 353 12.22 18.47 11.03
CA PHE A 353 13.28 18.63 12.03
C PHE A 353 14.46 19.46 11.52
N TYR A 354 14.72 19.45 10.21
CA TYR A 354 15.71 20.36 9.62
C TYR A 354 15.26 21.82 9.63
N LEU A 355 13.96 22.10 9.67
CA LEU A 355 13.38 23.45 9.68
C LEU A 355 13.18 24.01 11.11
N LEU A 356 13.26 23.16 12.15
CA LEU A 356 13.07 23.56 13.52
C LEU A 356 14.37 24.01 14.20
N HIS A 357 14.25 24.93 15.13
CA HIS A 357 15.33 25.35 16.03
C HIS A 357 14.92 25.08 17.49
N PRO A 358 15.81 24.53 18.34
CA PRO A 358 15.46 24.08 19.69
C PRO A 358 14.87 25.18 20.58
N ASP A 359 15.33 26.42 20.40
CA ASP A 359 14.90 27.56 21.23
C ASP A 359 13.53 28.11 20.84
N ASP A 360 13.07 27.82 19.62
CA ASP A 360 11.85 28.42 19.04
C ASP A 360 10.63 27.47 19.08
N ILE A 361 10.77 26.31 19.73
CA ILE A 361 9.71 25.29 19.72
C ILE A 361 9.30 24.83 21.14
N PRO A 362 8.03 24.44 21.33
CA PRO A 362 7.58 23.79 22.55
C PRO A 362 8.19 22.37 22.70
N GLN A 363 7.82 21.67 23.75
CA GLN A 363 8.03 20.22 23.81
C GLN A 363 7.13 19.54 22.77
N ILE A 364 7.70 18.70 21.91
CA ILE A 364 6.94 18.01 20.84
C ILE A 364 6.91 16.51 21.10
N GLU A 365 5.72 15.92 21.09
CA GLU A 365 5.54 14.46 21.04
C GLU A 365 5.09 14.07 19.63
N VAL A 366 5.90 13.23 18.97
CA VAL A 366 5.60 12.64 17.66
C VAL A 366 5.20 11.20 17.87
N VAL A 367 3.99 10.84 17.48
CA VAL A 367 3.46 9.48 17.50
C VAL A 367 3.42 8.96 16.06
N LEU A 368 4.18 7.90 15.80
CA LEU A 368 4.23 7.21 14.52
C LEU A 368 3.43 5.91 14.66
N PHE A 369 2.32 5.82 13.95
CA PHE A 369 1.45 4.65 13.95
C PHE A 369 1.56 3.94 12.59
N ASP A 370 2.00 2.69 12.59
CA ASP A 370 2.10 1.86 11.40
C ASP A 370 1.93 0.37 11.71
N VAL A 371 1.47 -0.38 10.71
CA VAL A 371 1.32 -1.83 10.77
C VAL A 371 2.64 -2.56 10.48
N ASP A 372 3.64 -1.86 9.95
CA ASP A 372 4.93 -2.44 9.60
C ASP A 372 6.00 -2.07 10.66
N PRO A 373 6.47 -3.03 11.47
CA PRO A 373 7.46 -2.76 12.50
C PRO A 373 8.82 -2.37 11.92
N GLU A 374 9.16 -2.82 10.71
CA GLU A 374 10.42 -2.42 10.07
C GLU A 374 10.36 -0.98 9.56
N ALA A 375 9.19 -0.52 9.08
CA ALA A 375 8.98 0.89 8.77
C ALA A 375 9.21 1.76 10.00
N LEU A 376 8.63 1.38 11.14
CA LEU A 376 8.81 2.08 12.41
C LEU A 376 10.27 2.09 12.89
N ASN A 377 10.97 0.96 12.79
CA ASN A 377 12.38 0.87 13.14
C ASN A 377 13.27 1.73 12.22
N PHE A 378 12.98 1.72 10.92
CA PHE A 378 13.64 2.58 9.95
C PHE A 378 13.44 4.07 10.28
N CYS A 379 12.20 4.48 10.55
CA CYS A 379 11.88 5.83 10.98
C CYS A 379 12.65 6.22 12.24
N PHE A 380 12.58 5.39 13.27
CA PHE A 380 13.19 5.68 14.55
C PHE A 380 14.69 5.91 14.43
N SER A 381 15.39 5.02 13.76
CA SER A 381 16.84 5.12 13.58
C SER A 381 17.22 6.43 12.88
N ARG A 382 16.57 6.73 11.74
CA ARG A 382 16.85 7.92 10.96
C ARG A 382 16.48 9.21 11.70
N LEU A 383 15.27 9.26 12.28
CA LEU A 383 14.81 10.46 12.97
C LEU A 383 15.64 10.73 14.24
N ARG A 384 16.05 9.70 14.97
CA ARG A 384 16.93 9.84 16.14
C ARG A 384 18.26 10.47 15.77
N GLU A 385 18.88 10.05 14.68
CA GLU A 385 20.13 10.64 14.19
C GLU A 385 19.97 12.12 13.88
N ILE A 386 18.88 12.50 13.21
CA ILE A 386 18.58 13.90 12.90
C ILE A 386 18.34 14.70 14.19
N LEU A 387 17.56 14.18 15.14
CA LEU A 387 17.33 14.86 16.41
C LEU A 387 18.60 15.14 17.19
N LEU A 388 19.54 14.18 17.23
CA LEU A 388 20.85 14.35 17.86
C LEU A 388 21.70 15.39 17.11
N ALA A 389 21.78 15.26 15.78
CA ALA A 389 22.58 16.18 14.95
C ALA A 389 22.07 17.63 15.00
N ARG A 390 20.75 17.82 15.19
CA ARG A 390 20.08 19.13 15.24
C ARG A 390 19.94 19.69 16.66
N GLY A 391 20.37 18.96 17.70
CA GLY A 391 20.17 19.37 19.10
C GLY A 391 18.71 19.37 19.58
N LEU A 392 17.84 18.64 18.88
CA LEU A 392 16.40 18.61 19.16
C LEU A 392 15.98 17.48 20.13
N ALA A 393 16.91 16.61 20.53
CA ALA A 393 16.61 15.42 21.32
C ALA A 393 16.01 15.71 22.73
N SER A 394 16.27 16.88 23.29
CA SER A 394 15.66 17.33 24.54
C SER A 394 14.27 17.94 24.39
N LYS A 395 13.88 18.29 23.17
CA LYS A 395 12.61 18.96 22.83
C LYS A 395 11.62 18.03 22.18
N ILE A 396 12.08 16.99 21.49
CA ILE A 396 11.21 16.13 20.67
C ILE A 396 11.31 14.69 21.17
N ARG A 397 10.15 14.11 21.51
CA ARG A 397 9.98 12.72 21.90
C ARG A 397 9.32 11.94 20.77
N LEU A 398 9.92 10.81 20.37
CA LEU A 398 9.33 9.87 19.43
C LEU A 398 8.63 8.74 20.18
N ARG A 399 7.40 8.43 19.79
CA ARG A 399 6.62 7.29 20.25
C ARG A 399 6.21 6.46 19.04
N LEU A 400 6.58 5.19 19.05
CA LEU A 400 6.24 4.25 17.99
C LEU A 400 5.05 3.41 18.44
N LEU A 401 4.04 3.28 17.60
CA LEU A 401 2.88 2.44 17.81
C LEU A 401 2.79 1.45 16.66
N TYR A 402 3.18 0.22 16.94
CA TYR A 402 3.03 -0.91 16.04
C TYR A 402 1.65 -1.51 16.24
N ASP A 403 0.72 -1.19 15.33
CA ASP A 403 -0.62 -1.74 15.40
C ASP A 403 -1.36 -1.60 14.07
N SER A 404 -2.47 -2.33 13.96
CA SER A 404 -3.37 -2.27 12.81
C SER A 404 -4.33 -1.07 12.93
N VAL A 405 -4.56 -0.38 11.81
CA VAL A 405 -5.63 0.64 11.72
C VAL A 405 -7.01 0.06 12.09
N ALA A 406 -7.20 -1.27 12.04
CA ALA A 406 -8.43 -1.92 12.54
C ALA A 406 -8.72 -1.56 13.98
N HIS A 407 -7.70 -1.62 14.79
CA HIS A 407 -7.87 -1.33 16.20
C HIS A 407 -8.22 0.15 16.44
N LEU A 408 -7.79 1.07 15.57
CA LEU A 408 -8.23 2.47 15.63
C LEU A 408 -9.74 2.65 15.39
N LEU A 409 -10.39 1.65 14.80
CA LEU A 409 -11.83 1.66 14.57
C LEU A 409 -12.63 1.06 15.70
N GLU A 410 -11.98 0.36 16.64
CA GLU A 410 -12.62 -0.21 17.82
C GLU A 410 -12.92 0.90 18.84
N ASP A 411 -14.05 0.76 19.56
CA ASP A 411 -14.52 1.80 20.47
C ASP A 411 -13.59 1.97 21.68
N ASP A 412 -12.95 0.88 22.13
CA ASP A 412 -12.14 0.82 23.34
C ASP A 412 -10.64 1.06 23.08
N TYR A 413 -10.22 1.30 21.81
CA TYR A 413 -8.81 1.46 21.51
C TYR A 413 -8.28 2.82 22.02
N PHE A 414 -7.30 2.75 22.92
CA PHE A 414 -6.69 3.93 23.52
C PHE A 414 -5.43 4.36 22.77
N LEU A 415 -5.57 5.24 21.80
CA LEU A 415 -4.47 5.88 21.10
C LEU A 415 -3.81 7.02 21.90
N GLY A 416 -4.57 7.63 22.82
CA GLY A 416 -4.29 8.90 23.45
C GLY A 416 -5.12 10.02 22.82
N ASP A 417 -5.21 11.13 23.52
CA ASP A 417 -6.02 12.29 23.14
C ASP A 417 -5.19 13.56 23.10
N GLY A 418 -5.80 14.63 22.62
CA GLY A 418 -5.25 15.97 22.67
C GLY A 418 -4.13 16.19 21.65
N PHE A 419 -4.26 15.62 20.45
CA PHE A 419 -3.33 15.88 19.36
C PHE A 419 -3.59 17.25 18.73
N ASP A 420 -2.55 18.06 18.64
CA ASP A 420 -2.59 19.35 17.98
C ASP A 420 -2.56 19.23 16.45
N PHE A 421 -1.98 18.13 15.96
CA PHE A 421 -1.93 17.82 14.55
C PHE A 421 -2.02 16.30 14.32
N ILE A 422 -2.96 15.87 13.48
CA ILE A 422 -3.09 14.49 13.04
C ILE A 422 -3.02 14.49 11.53
N PHE A 423 -2.27 13.56 10.95
CA PHE A 423 -2.32 13.37 9.49
C PHE A 423 -2.25 11.92 9.07
N SER A 424 -2.79 11.67 7.88
CA SER A 424 -2.66 10.42 7.17
C SER A 424 -2.41 10.71 5.70
N ALA A 425 -1.21 10.42 5.22
CA ALA A 425 -0.77 10.85 3.90
C ALA A 425 -1.33 9.98 2.76
N GLY A 426 -1.25 8.65 2.86
CA GLY A 426 -1.57 7.74 1.75
C GLY A 426 -2.42 6.52 2.13
N LEU A 427 -2.86 6.41 3.36
CA LEU A 427 -3.66 5.28 3.83
C LEU A 427 -5.09 5.29 3.25
N TYR A 428 -5.68 6.48 3.10
CA TYR A 428 -7.06 6.63 2.65
C TYR A 428 -7.28 6.18 1.21
N ASP A 429 -6.22 6.11 0.42
CA ASP A 429 -6.21 5.55 -0.94
C ASP A 429 -6.68 4.08 -0.99
N TYR A 430 -6.65 3.39 0.14
CA TYR A 430 -6.99 1.97 0.28
C TYR A 430 -8.26 1.72 1.11
N LEU A 431 -8.86 2.75 1.69
CA LEU A 431 -10.02 2.61 2.57
C LEU A 431 -11.33 2.78 1.79
N SER A 432 -12.26 1.83 1.95
CA SER A 432 -13.64 2.06 1.50
C SER A 432 -14.23 3.30 2.17
N LEU A 433 -15.25 3.92 1.56
CA LEU A 433 -15.86 5.14 2.09
C LEU A 433 -16.29 4.97 3.55
N ARG A 434 -16.95 3.87 3.89
CA ARG A 434 -17.40 3.58 5.25
C ARG A 434 -16.24 3.54 6.26
N LYS A 435 -15.13 2.92 5.88
CA LYS A 435 -13.94 2.83 6.75
C LYS A 435 -13.25 4.18 6.87
N ALA A 436 -13.15 4.92 5.77
CA ALA A 436 -12.62 6.28 5.77
C ALA A 436 -13.45 7.20 6.69
N GLN A 437 -14.79 7.15 6.61
CA GLN A 437 -15.70 7.88 7.49
C GLN A 437 -15.49 7.54 8.98
N LEU A 438 -15.41 6.25 9.29
CA LEU A 438 -15.22 5.80 10.67
C LEU A 438 -13.85 6.22 11.21
N LEU A 439 -12.78 5.99 10.43
CA LEU A 439 -11.44 6.40 10.82
C LEU A 439 -11.36 7.92 11.02
N THR A 440 -11.93 8.70 10.10
CA THR A 440 -11.94 10.17 10.21
C THR A 440 -12.64 10.63 11.49
N SER A 441 -13.80 10.06 11.81
CA SER A 441 -14.52 10.37 13.05
C SER A 441 -13.70 10.02 14.29
N ARG A 442 -13.00 8.87 14.30
CA ARG A 442 -12.13 8.46 15.40
C ARG A 442 -10.92 9.39 15.56
N LEU A 443 -10.27 9.74 14.47
CA LEU A 443 -9.11 10.65 14.51
C LEU A 443 -9.53 12.06 14.92
N PHE A 444 -10.68 12.54 14.41
CA PHE A 444 -11.21 13.84 14.78
C PHE A 444 -11.51 13.93 16.28
N SER A 445 -12.10 12.89 16.88
CA SER A 445 -12.37 12.87 18.32
C SER A 445 -11.11 12.90 19.22
N ARG A 446 -9.93 12.64 18.64
CA ARG A 446 -8.62 12.67 19.34
C ARG A 446 -7.88 14.00 19.20
N LEU A 447 -8.44 14.93 18.42
CA LEU A 447 -7.85 16.27 18.32
C LEU A 447 -7.94 17.04 19.63
N ALA A 448 -6.95 17.87 19.88
CA ALA A 448 -7.03 18.93 20.86
C ALA A 448 -8.00 20.01 20.40
N GLU A 449 -8.42 20.87 21.28
CA GLU A 449 -9.12 22.11 20.90
C GLU A 449 -8.24 22.90 19.92
N GLN A 450 -8.81 23.29 18.77
CA GLN A 450 -8.11 23.91 17.63
C GLN A 450 -7.04 23.03 16.98
N GLY A 451 -7.05 21.72 17.24
CA GLY A 451 -6.22 20.75 16.53
C GLY A 451 -6.58 20.68 15.05
N THR A 452 -5.68 20.13 14.24
CA THR A 452 -5.87 20.00 12.78
C THR A 452 -5.72 18.56 12.35
N LEU A 453 -6.64 18.08 11.54
CA LEU A 453 -6.59 16.79 10.87
C LEU A 453 -6.34 16.99 9.36
N VAL A 454 -5.31 16.36 8.83
CA VAL A 454 -4.99 16.39 7.39
C VAL A 454 -5.06 14.99 6.81
N ILE A 455 -5.88 14.81 5.79
CA ILE A 455 -6.07 13.54 5.09
C ILE A 455 -5.70 13.73 3.62
N GLY A 456 -4.79 12.90 3.12
CA GLY A 456 -4.43 12.85 1.69
C GLY A 456 -5.17 11.72 0.97
N ASN A 457 -5.53 11.93 -0.29
CA ASN A 457 -6.06 10.91 -1.19
C ASN A 457 -5.71 11.21 -2.64
N MET A 458 -5.32 10.18 -3.40
CA MET A 458 -5.05 10.31 -4.83
C MET A 458 -6.31 10.61 -5.62
N THR A 459 -6.18 11.45 -6.66
CA THR A 459 -7.30 11.88 -7.50
C THR A 459 -7.35 11.09 -8.82
N PRO A 460 -8.49 11.09 -9.52
CA PRO A 460 -8.57 10.51 -10.87
C PRO A 460 -7.72 11.18 -11.94
N LYS A 461 -7.07 12.32 -11.63
CA LYS A 461 -6.15 13.01 -12.53
C LYS A 461 -4.74 12.43 -12.54
N ASN A 462 -4.58 11.19 -12.09
CA ASN A 462 -3.29 10.52 -12.02
C ASN A 462 -2.90 9.87 -13.37
N PRO A 463 -2.00 10.48 -14.17
CA PRO A 463 -1.57 9.88 -15.44
C PRO A 463 -0.65 8.66 -15.25
N SER A 464 -0.15 8.43 -14.02
CA SER A 464 0.64 7.25 -13.68
C SER A 464 -0.24 6.00 -13.44
N SER A 465 -1.57 6.14 -13.36
CA SER A 465 -2.47 5.03 -13.00
C SER A 465 -2.40 3.87 -14.01
N TRP A 466 -2.15 4.13 -15.31
CA TRP A 466 -1.93 3.05 -16.25
C TRP A 466 -0.69 2.19 -15.88
N GLY A 467 0.43 2.81 -15.58
CA GLY A 467 1.62 2.09 -15.11
C GLY A 467 1.37 1.34 -13.81
N MET A 468 0.69 1.98 -12.86
CA MET A 468 0.37 1.37 -11.57
C MET A 468 -0.56 0.15 -11.73
N GLU A 469 -1.66 0.29 -12.45
CA GLU A 469 -2.70 -0.74 -12.55
C GLU A 469 -2.35 -1.83 -13.58
N TYR A 470 -1.80 -1.46 -14.75
CA TYR A 470 -1.51 -2.40 -15.82
C TYR A 470 -0.15 -3.08 -15.71
N LEU A 471 0.86 -2.42 -15.10
CA LEU A 471 2.20 -3.01 -14.99
C LEU A 471 2.52 -3.52 -13.58
N LEU A 472 2.00 -2.85 -12.53
CA LEU A 472 2.41 -3.13 -11.15
C LEU A 472 1.32 -3.80 -10.31
N ASP A 473 0.14 -4.03 -10.87
CA ASP A 473 -1.00 -4.53 -10.10
C ASP A 473 -1.27 -3.67 -8.84
N TRP A 474 -1.08 -2.36 -8.96
CA TRP A 474 -1.21 -1.39 -7.87
C TRP A 474 -2.45 -0.54 -8.04
N PHE A 475 -3.49 -0.86 -7.28
CA PHE A 475 -4.80 -0.22 -7.36
C PHE A 475 -5.05 0.70 -6.17
N LEU A 476 -5.59 1.89 -6.45
CA LEU A 476 -5.99 2.87 -5.46
C LEU A 476 -7.47 3.23 -5.61
N ILE A 477 -8.08 3.70 -4.55
CA ILE A 477 -9.40 4.32 -4.58
C ILE A 477 -9.22 5.81 -4.80
N TYR A 478 -9.33 6.21 -6.06
CA TYR A 478 -9.23 7.61 -6.46
C TYR A 478 -10.48 8.38 -6.05
N ARG A 479 -10.29 9.59 -5.47
CA ARG A 479 -11.37 10.48 -5.08
C ARG A 479 -11.10 11.89 -5.54
N ARG A 480 -12.15 12.58 -5.99
CA ARG A 480 -12.05 14.00 -6.33
C ARG A 480 -11.98 14.83 -5.04
N PRO A 481 -11.40 16.04 -5.05
CA PRO A 481 -11.31 16.89 -3.84
C PRO A 481 -12.68 17.08 -3.16
N GLU A 482 -13.74 17.28 -3.94
CA GLU A 482 -15.11 17.44 -3.44
C GLU A 482 -15.70 16.19 -2.79
N ASP A 483 -15.21 14.98 -3.15
CA ASP A 483 -15.69 13.73 -2.58
C ASP A 483 -15.10 13.48 -1.17
N LEU A 484 -13.99 14.16 -0.82
CA LEU A 484 -13.34 13.97 0.50
C LEU A 484 -14.20 14.48 1.65
N VAL A 485 -15.09 15.43 1.41
CA VAL A 485 -16.04 15.91 2.43
C VAL A 485 -16.94 14.80 2.97
N LEU A 486 -17.16 13.74 2.18
CA LEU A 486 -17.96 12.58 2.61
C LEU A 486 -17.32 11.84 3.80
N PHE A 487 -16.02 12.02 4.05
CA PHE A 487 -15.36 11.44 5.23
C PHE A 487 -15.84 12.04 6.54
N LEU A 488 -16.40 13.25 6.51
CA LEU A 488 -16.86 14.00 7.67
C LEU A 488 -18.28 13.65 8.13
N THR A 489 -18.99 12.79 7.40
CA THR A 489 -20.43 12.50 7.63
C THR A 489 -20.74 12.00 9.04
N ASN A 490 -19.79 11.31 9.69
CA ASN A 490 -19.99 10.74 11.03
C ASN A 490 -19.54 11.68 12.18
N ILE A 491 -19.15 12.92 11.88
CA ILE A 491 -18.73 13.91 12.89
C ILE A 491 -19.93 14.75 13.28
N SER A 492 -20.27 14.72 14.56
CA SER A 492 -21.41 15.49 15.11
C SER A 492 -21.02 16.84 15.68
N GLN A 493 -19.75 17.02 16.06
CA GLN A 493 -19.25 18.27 16.60
C GLN A 493 -19.08 19.32 15.50
N PRO A 494 -19.18 20.62 15.82
CA PRO A 494 -18.88 21.69 14.86
C PRO A 494 -17.44 21.61 14.37
N PHE A 495 -17.24 21.76 13.07
CA PHE A 495 -15.93 21.81 12.44
C PHE A 495 -15.91 22.78 11.25
N VAL A 496 -14.71 23.22 10.92
CA VAL A 496 -14.42 23.95 9.69
C VAL A 496 -13.51 23.08 8.86
N TYR A 497 -13.71 23.04 7.55
CA TYR A 497 -12.89 22.24 6.67
C TYR A 497 -12.53 23.00 5.38
N GLU A 498 -11.45 22.57 4.77
CA GLU A 498 -11.10 22.93 3.39
C GLU A 498 -10.69 21.69 2.62
N THR A 499 -10.92 21.71 1.31
CA THR A 499 -10.36 20.72 0.39
C THR A 499 -9.46 21.45 -0.61
N THR A 500 -8.29 20.89 -0.85
CA THR A 500 -7.30 21.46 -1.76
C THR A 500 -6.52 20.35 -2.47
N THR A 501 -5.65 20.73 -3.40
CA THR A 501 -4.76 19.77 -4.08
C THR A 501 -3.33 20.26 -4.03
N GLU A 502 -2.39 19.34 -4.19
CA GLU A 502 -1.02 19.72 -4.53
C GLU A 502 -0.95 20.28 -5.99
N PRO A 503 0.17 20.90 -6.40
CA PRO A 503 0.23 21.66 -7.66
C PRO A 503 -0.15 20.89 -8.93
N LEU A 504 0.06 19.56 -8.99
CA LEU A 504 -0.29 18.74 -10.16
C LEU A 504 -1.78 18.32 -10.14
N GLY A 505 -2.45 18.44 -9.01
CA GLY A 505 -3.81 17.99 -8.83
C GLY A 505 -3.97 16.46 -8.77
N VAL A 506 -2.88 15.72 -8.62
CA VAL A 506 -2.85 14.25 -8.54
C VAL A 506 -3.16 13.77 -7.12
N ASN A 507 -2.83 14.56 -6.09
CA ASN A 507 -3.21 14.29 -4.71
C ASN A 507 -4.08 15.43 -4.15
N ALA A 508 -5.20 15.07 -3.53
CA ALA A 508 -6.08 16.00 -2.83
C ALA A 508 -5.90 15.88 -1.32
N PHE A 509 -6.27 16.94 -0.62
CA PHE A 509 -6.28 17.01 0.84
C PHE A 509 -7.64 17.43 1.36
N LEU A 510 -8.02 16.81 2.47
CA LEU A 510 -9.05 17.30 3.38
C LEU A 510 -8.34 17.81 4.64
N VAL A 511 -8.57 19.06 5.00
CA VAL A 511 -8.07 19.69 6.23
C VAL A 511 -9.26 20.07 7.08
N VAL A 512 -9.26 19.64 8.33
CA VAL A 512 -10.36 19.86 9.28
C VAL A 512 -9.83 20.48 10.57
#